data_5e7628c13e3109350d5f2a6f86dfe446
#
_entry.id   5e7628c13e3109350d5f2a6f86dfe446
#
_cell.length_a   1.000
_cell.length_b   1.000
_cell.length_c   1.000
_cell.angle_alpha   90.00
_cell.angle_beta   90.00
_cell.angle_gamma   90.00
#
_symmetry.space_group_name_H-M   'P 1'
#
loop_
_entity.id
_entity.type
_entity.pdbx_description
1 polymer ?
#
loop_
_entity_poly.entity_id
_entity_poly.type
_entity_poly.pdbx_seq_one_letter_code
_entity_poly.pdbx_strand_id
1 'polypeptide(L)'
;VTSYLSFLSLMLLSFPFAMFVQTFYEDESKIWNWFCQLDIAQIALCLVLALTNIADLRETIWTTHAMMIVLAVIIAAQSFILIKNGVHSRTVKLHITCIIICVITLMLDMFGFYTGTWDGNTFGRLGFLTYIIALGVSSARESTALMKMGQEANAYQTLAYTDQMTSMNNRTCFNVDFAKLSESPADIAV
;
A
#
# COMPACT_ATOMS: atom_id res chain seq x y z
N VAL A 1 5.70 -14.28 -28.88
CA VAL A 1 4.54 -13.59 -28.26
C VAL A 1 4.61 -13.65 -26.74
N THR A 2 4.86 -14.82 -26.12
CA THR A 2 4.95 -14.98 -24.66
C THR A 2 6.06 -14.15 -24.02
N SER A 3 7.22 -14.01 -24.67
CA SER A 3 8.34 -13.22 -24.14
C SER A 3 8.03 -11.72 -24.06
N TYR A 4 7.37 -11.16 -25.08
CA TYR A 4 6.99 -9.72 -25.06
C TYR A 4 6.00 -9.40 -23.94
N LEU A 5 5.02 -10.27 -23.72
CA LEU A 5 4.04 -10.11 -22.63
C LEU A 5 4.72 -10.16 -21.25
N SER A 6 5.73 -11.02 -21.08
CA SER A 6 6.48 -11.10 -19.83
C SER A 6 7.31 -9.84 -19.57
N PHE A 7 7.98 -9.29 -20.58
CA PHE A 7 8.73 -8.06 -20.45
C PHE A 7 7.81 -6.85 -20.19
N LEU A 8 6.69 -6.77 -20.89
CA LEU A 8 5.71 -5.72 -20.69
C LEU A 8 5.11 -5.78 -19.28
N SER A 9 4.78 -6.98 -18.79
CA SER A 9 4.24 -7.13 -17.42
C SER A 9 5.26 -6.75 -16.36
N LEU A 10 6.55 -7.01 -16.58
CA LEU A 10 7.63 -6.59 -15.68
C LEU A 10 7.76 -5.06 -15.64
N MET A 11 7.74 -4.42 -16.81
CA MET A 11 7.80 -2.95 -16.92
C MET A 11 6.60 -2.28 -16.23
N LEU A 12 5.40 -2.83 -16.43
CA LEU A 12 4.18 -2.29 -15.84
C LEU A 12 4.06 -2.54 -14.33
N LEU A 13 4.85 -3.45 -13.74
CA LEU A 13 4.75 -3.79 -12.33
C LEU A 13 5.31 -2.68 -11.43
N SER A 14 6.30 -1.93 -11.87
CA SER A 14 6.96 -0.87 -11.10
C SER A 14 6.01 0.25 -10.69
N PHE A 15 5.13 0.66 -11.59
CA PHE A 15 4.19 1.75 -11.36
C PHE A 15 3.16 1.46 -10.25
N PRO A 16 2.34 0.39 -10.31
CA PRO A 16 1.38 0.10 -9.25
C PRO A 16 2.05 -0.23 -7.92
N PHE A 17 3.25 -0.82 -7.96
CA PHE A 17 4.01 -1.07 -6.75
C PHE A 17 4.50 0.23 -6.08
N ALA A 18 4.98 1.20 -6.86
CA ALA A 18 5.35 2.51 -6.36
C ALA A 18 4.16 3.26 -5.74
N MET A 19 3.00 3.27 -6.42
CA MET A 19 1.77 3.88 -5.90
C MET A 19 1.31 3.22 -4.59
N PHE A 20 1.39 1.90 -4.53
CA PHE A 20 1.05 1.16 -3.32
C PHE A 20 1.97 1.54 -2.14
N VAL A 21 3.28 1.57 -2.39
CA VAL A 21 4.27 1.95 -1.37
C VAL A 21 4.08 3.40 -0.92
N GLN A 22 3.81 4.32 -1.84
CA GLN A 22 3.46 5.71 -1.53
C GLN A 22 2.28 5.81 -0.55
N THR A 23 1.19 5.09 -0.86
CA THR A 23 -0.01 5.05 -0.02
C THR A 23 0.30 4.50 1.38
N PHE A 24 1.17 3.48 1.45
CA PHE A 24 1.57 2.89 2.72
C PHE A 24 2.38 3.86 3.61
N TYR A 25 3.26 4.66 3.01
CA TYR A 25 4.05 5.65 3.76
C TYR A 25 3.27 6.93 4.07
N GLU A 26 2.03 7.07 3.58
CA GLU A 26 1.22 8.30 3.68
C GLU A 26 2.02 9.55 3.24
N ASP A 27 2.94 9.34 2.29
CA ASP A 27 3.88 10.36 1.85
C ASP A 27 3.34 11.11 0.63
N GLU A 28 2.93 12.34 0.85
CA GLU A 28 2.51 13.26 -0.22
C GLU A 28 3.69 13.95 -0.91
N SER A 29 4.92 13.47 -0.71
CA SER A 29 6.09 14.10 -1.29
C SER A 29 6.06 14.06 -2.82
N LYS A 30 6.59 15.13 -3.43
CA LYS A 30 6.68 15.24 -4.90
C LYS A 30 7.58 14.17 -5.52
N ILE A 31 8.42 13.49 -4.73
CA ILE A 31 9.36 12.45 -5.19
C ILE A 31 8.60 11.28 -5.83
N TRP A 32 7.48 10.85 -5.23
CA TRP A 32 6.67 9.76 -5.76
C TRP A 32 6.01 10.12 -7.08
N ASN A 33 5.50 11.34 -7.20
CA ASN A 33 4.90 11.82 -8.44
C ASN A 33 5.94 11.92 -9.56
N TRP A 34 7.15 12.40 -9.24
CA TRP A 34 8.26 12.44 -10.20
C TRP A 34 8.68 11.04 -10.63
N PHE A 35 8.80 10.09 -9.69
CA PHE A 35 9.12 8.71 -10.01
C PHE A 35 8.07 8.09 -10.94
N CYS A 36 6.79 8.21 -10.61
CA CYS A 36 5.69 7.68 -11.44
C CYS A 36 5.67 8.29 -12.85
N GLN A 37 5.91 9.60 -12.98
CA GLN A 37 5.99 10.25 -14.29
C GLN A 37 7.18 9.74 -15.10
N LEU A 38 8.35 9.58 -14.49
CA LEU A 38 9.54 9.04 -15.14
C LEU A 38 9.34 7.58 -15.57
N ASP A 39 8.72 6.77 -14.72
CA ASP A 39 8.44 5.36 -15.01
C ASP A 39 7.48 5.21 -16.19
N ILE A 40 6.38 5.99 -16.22
CA ILE A 40 5.46 6.02 -17.36
C ILE A 40 6.16 6.49 -18.64
N ALA A 41 6.98 7.55 -18.55
CA ALA A 41 7.73 8.04 -19.70
C ALA A 41 8.72 7.01 -20.25
N GLN A 42 9.41 6.28 -19.36
CA GLN A 42 10.31 5.19 -19.71
C GLN A 42 9.57 4.05 -20.41
N ILE A 43 8.42 3.61 -19.86
CA ILE A 43 7.59 2.56 -20.47
C ILE A 43 7.12 2.98 -21.85
N ALA A 44 6.62 4.22 -21.99
CA ALA A 44 6.17 4.76 -23.28
C ALA A 44 7.31 4.80 -24.30
N LEU A 45 8.51 5.24 -23.90
CA LEU A 45 9.70 5.27 -24.76
C LEU A 45 10.08 3.86 -25.23
N CYS A 46 10.13 2.87 -24.32
CA CYS A 46 10.45 1.50 -24.67
C CYS A 46 9.42 0.89 -25.64
N LEU A 47 8.14 1.18 -25.46
CA LEU A 47 7.08 0.75 -26.39
C LEU A 47 7.23 1.39 -27.77
N VAL A 48 7.53 2.68 -27.84
CA VAL A 48 7.78 3.36 -29.13
C VAL A 48 8.98 2.76 -29.85
N LEU A 49 10.09 2.50 -29.15
CA LEU A 49 11.28 1.88 -29.73
C LEU A 49 10.99 0.49 -30.25
N ALA A 50 10.19 -0.30 -29.51
CA ALA A 50 9.78 -1.63 -29.94
C ALA A 50 8.84 -1.60 -31.16
N LEU A 51 7.88 -0.68 -31.20
CA LEU A 51 6.93 -0.53 -32.31
C LEU A 51 7.62 -0.03 -33.61
N THR A 52 8.66 0.80 -33.46
CA THR A 52 9.45 1.29 -34.59
C THR A 52 10.54 0.30 -35.05
N ASN A 53 10.66 -0.86 -34.39
CA ASN A 53 11.71 -1.87 -34.63
C ASN A 53 13.15 -1.29 -34.52
N ILE A 54 13.34 -0.23 -33.76
CA ILE A 54 14.68 0.34 -33.51
C ILE A 54 15.41 -0.46 -32.44
N ALA A 55 14.69 -0.89 -31.39
CA ALA A 55 15.24 -1.73 -30.32
C ALA A 55 14.16 -2.66 -29.77
N ASP A 56 14.56 -3.90 -29.47
CA ASP A 56 13.66 -4.86 -28.82
C ASP A 56 13.43 -4.56 -27.36
N LEU A 57 12.25 -4.94 -26.81
CA LEU A 57 11.94 -4.82 -25.39
C LEU A 57 12.99 -5.52 -24.49
N ARG A 58 13.62 -6.57 -25.00
CA ARG A 58 14.70 -7.28 -24.30
C ARG A 58 15.96 -6.41 -24.18
N GLU A 59 16.27 -5.62 -25.19
CA GLU A 59 17.43 -4.72 -25.20
C GLU A 59 17.23 -3.52 -24.27
N THR A 60 15.98 -3.08 -24.10
CA THR A 60 15.62 -1.94 -23.24
C THR A 60 15.36 -2.33 -21.78
N ILE A 61 15.38 -3.62 -21.43
CA ILE A 61 15.07 -4.10 -20.07
C ILE A 61 15.98 -3.51 -18.99
N TRP A 62 17.22 -3.14 -19.33
CA TRP A 62 18.15 -2.50 -18.41
C TRP A 62 17.63 -1.18 -17.86
N THR A 63 16.82 -0.44 -18.63
CA THR A 63 16.18 0.82 -18.17
C THR A 63 15.16 0.53 -17.08
N THR A 64 14.40 -0.54 -17.21
CA THR A 64 13.46 -1.01 -16.17
C THR A 64 14.19 -1.42 -14.90
N HIS A 65 15.31 -2.14 -15.02
CA HIS A 65 16.15 -2.48 -13.87
C HIS A 65 16.74 -1.24 -13.20
N ALA A 66 17.14 -0.22 -13.96
CA ALA A 66 17.58 1.06 -13.41
C ALA A 66 16.45 1.75 -12.61
N MET A 67 15.23 1.77 -13.14
CA MET A 67 14.06 2.32 -12.43
C MET A 67 13.75 1.53 -11.14
N MET A 68 13.88 0.21 -11.16
CA MET A 68 13.72 -0.62 -9.94
C MET A 68 14.78 -0.30 -8.88
N ILE A 69 16.03 -0.03 -9.28
CA ILE A 69 17.08 0.41 -8.35
C ILE A 69 16.72 1.78 -7.75
N VAL A 70 16.28 2.73 -8.55
CA VAL A 70 15.84 4.05 -8.08
C VAL A 70 14.69 3.90 -7.08
N LEU A 71 13.69 3.08 -7.38
CA LEU A 71 12.59 2.77 -6.48
C LEU A 71 13.08 2.17 -5.15
N ALA A 72 14.01 1.22 -5.21
CA ALA A 72 14.61 0.61 -4.02
C ALA A 72 15.33 1.64 -3.13
N VAL A 73 16.04 2.60 -3.73
CA VAL A 73 16.70 3.69 -3.00
C VAL A 73 15.67 4.62 -2.34
N ILE A 74 14.60 4.98 -3.04
CA ILE A 74 13.51 5.80 -2.49
C ILE A 74 12.87 5.08 -1.29
N ILE A 75 12.56 3.80 -1.41
CA ILE A 75 11.98 2.97 -0.35
C ILE A 75 12.93 2.91 0.87
N ALA A 76 14.21 2.68 0.65
CA ALA A 76 15.21 2.62 1.71
C ALA A 76 15.32 3.96 2.46
N ALA A 77 15.35 5.08 1.73
CA ALA A 77 15.40 6.42 2.30
C ALA A 77 14.15 6.72 3.14
N GLN A 78 12.96 6.44 2.63
CA GLN A 78 11.69 6.65 3.34
C GLN A 78 11.59 5.74 4.58
N SER A 79 11.98 4.48 4.46
CA SER A 79 12.04 3.55 5.60
C SER A 79 12.97 4.06 6.70
N PHE A 80 14.13 4.60 6.33
CA PHE A 80 15.08 5.17 7.28
C PHE A 80 14.53 6.41 7.99
N ILE A 81 13.87 7.32 7.25
CA ILE A 81 13.22 8.51 7.80
C ILE A 81 12.12 8.11 8.79
N LEU A 82 11.29 7.13 8.46
CA LEU A 82 10.19 6.66 9.28
C LEU A 82 10.69 6.06 10.60
N ILE A 83 11.75 5.25 10.54
CA ILE A 83 12.39 4.67 11.72
C ILE A 83 12.99 5.78 12.61
N LYS A 84 13.67 6.77 12.01
CA LYS A 84 14.28 7.90 12.72
C LYS A 84 13.23 8.77 13.43
N ASN A 85 12.07 8.95 12.82
CA ASN A 85 10.95 9.72 13.39
C ASN A 85 10.20 8.98 14.52
N GLY A 86 10.67 7.81 14.92
CA GLY A 86 10.17 7.10 16.09
C GLY A 86 8.83 6.39 15.88
N VAL A 87 8.41 6.14 14.65
CA VAL A 87 7.24 5.32 14.38
C VAL A 87 7.54 3.87 14.75
N HIS A 88 7.15 3.48 15.96
CA HIS A 88 7.47 2.17 16.54
C HIS A 88 6.33 1.16 16.46
N SER A 89 5.29 1.41 15.68
CA SER A 89 4.20 0.45 15.49
C SER A 89 4.75 -0.87 14.97
N ARG A 90 4.32 -1.97 15.60
CA ARG A 90 4.71 -3.34 15.20
C ARG A 90 4.33 -3.62 13.74
N THR A 91 3.19 -3.11 13.31
CA THR A 91 2.68 -3.24 11.95
C THR A 91 3.61 -2.57 10.94
N VAL A 92 4.01 -1.32 11.21
CA VAL A 92 4.92 -0.56 10.34
C VAL A 92 6.28 -1.25 10.21
N LYS A 93 6.86 -1.74 11.32
CA LYS A 93 8.12 -2.49 11.28
C LYS A 93 8.02 -3.75 10.44
N LEU A 94 6.91 -4.50 10.55
CA LEU A 94 6.68 -5.69 9.74
C LEU A 94 6.62 -5.36 8.25
N HIS A 95 5.89 -4.32 7.87
CA HIS A 95 5.79 -3.87 6.47
C HIS A 95 7.15 -3.44 5.91
N ILE A 96 7.89 -2.61 6.64
CA ILE A 96 9.25 -2.19 6.22
C ILE A 96 10.15 -3.42 6.02
N THR A 97 10.13 -4.36 6.94
CA THR A 97 10.94 -5.59 6.83
C THR A 97 10.56 -6.39 5.59
N CYS A 98 9.28 -6.55 5.32
CA CYS A 98 8.79 -7.29 4.15
C CYS A 98 9.13 -6.57 2.82
N ILE A 99 9.04 -5.25 2.77
CA ILE A 99 9.45 -4.45 1.60
C ILE A 99 10.96 -4.63 1.36
N ILE A 100 11.79 -4.57 2.40
CA ILE A 100 13.24 -4.77 2.26
C ILE A 100 13.55 -6.17 1.73
N ILE A 101 12.87 -7.21 2.25
CA ILE A 101 13.02 -8.58 1.74
C ILE A 101 12.63 -8.65 0.27
N CYS A 102 11.51 -8.04 -0.11
CA CYS A 102 11.05 -8.00 -1.50
C CYS A 102 12.10 -7.33 -2.42
N VAL A 103 12.66 -6.18 -2.00
CA VAL A 103 13.70 -5.49 -2.75
C VAL A 103 14.96 -6.38 -2.90
N ILE A 104 15.40 -7.04 -1.83
CA ILE A 104 16.57 -7.93 -1.88
C ILE A 104 16.33 -9.09 -2.85
N THR A 105 15.16 -9.72 -2.82
CA THR A 105 14.84 -10.84 -3.72
C THR A 105 14.76 -10.40 -5.18
N LEU A 106 14.25 -9.20 -5.46
CA LEU A 106 14.26 -8.62 -6.81
C LEU A 106 15.68 -8.32 -7.29
N MET A 107 16.56 -7.83 -6.42
CA MET A 107 17.98 -7.60 -6.76
C MET A 107 18.71 -8.91 -7.04
N LEU A 108 18.39 -9.99 -6.32
CA LEU A 108 18.93 -11.33 -6.60
C LEU A 108 18.50 -11.84 -7.97
N ASP A 109 17.22 -11.69 -8.34
CA ASP A 109 16.74 -12.08 -9.65
C ASP A 109 17.42 -11.28 -10.78
N MET A 110 17.58 -9.97 -10.56
CA MET A 110 18.31 -9.12 -11.50
C MET A 110 19.77 -9.59 -11.67
N PHE A 111 20.44 -9.92 -10.58
CA PHE A 111 21.80 -10.48 -10.63
C PHE A 111 21.85 -11.80 -11.39
N GLY A 112 20.91 -12.71 -11.11
CA GLY A 112 20.79 -13.98 -11.84
C GLY A 112 20.56 -13.81 -13.33
N PHE A 113 19.74 -12.85 -13.73
CA PHE A 113 19.50 -12.51 -15.12
C PHE A 113 20.77 -12.07 -15.87
N TYR A 114 21.60 -11.19 -15.25
CA TYR A 114 22.84 -10.72 -15.89
C TYR A 114 23.97 -11.73 -15.87
N THR A 115 24.02 -12.58 -14.85
CA THR A 115 25.06 -13.62 -14.74
C THR A 115 24.71 -14.91 -15.46
N GLY A 116 23.44 -15.09 -15.83
CA GLY A 116 22.95 -16.32 -16.46
C GLY A 116 23.02 -17.55 -15.56
N THR A 117 23.07 -17.33 -14.23
CA THR A 117 23.24 -18.42 -13.26
C THR A 117 21.95 -19.17 -12.93
N TRP A 118 20.80 -18.51 -13.08
CA TRP A 118 19.47 -19.12 -12.93
C TRP A 118 18.42 -18.38 -13.75
N ASP A 119 17.25 -19.00 -13.91
CA ASP A 119 16.10 -18.38 -14.58
C ASP A 119 15.58 -17.22 -13.73
N GLY A 120 16.08 -16.02 -13.94
CA GLY A 120 15.98 -14.80 -13.15
C GLY A 120 14.57 -14.33 -12.78
N ASN A 121 13.76 -15.17 -12.13
CA ASN A 121 12.38 -14.86 -11.79
C ASN A 121 11.85 -15.65 -10.58
N THR A 122 12.69 -16.40 -9.88
CA THR A 122 12.25 -17.31 -8.81
C THR A 122 12.20 -16.59 -7.46
N PHE A 123 13.25 -15.84 -7.15
CA PHE A 123 13.37 -15.16 -5.85
C PHE A 123 12.40 -14.00 -5.74
N GLY A 124 12.19 -13.21 -6.79
CA GLY A 124 11.25 -12.11 -6.81
C GLY A 124 9.81 -12.58 -6.61
N ARG A 125 9.42 -13.71 -7.21
CA ARG A 125 8.10 -14.32 -6.98
C ARG A 125 7.92 -14.72 -5.53
N LEU A 126 8.91 -15.34 -4.90
CA LEU A 126 8.86 -15.73 -3.49
C LEU A 126 8.82 -14.51 -2.57
N GLY A 127 9.63 -13.48 -2.85
CA GLY A 127 9.61 -12.22 -2.11
C GLY A 127 8.26 -11.52 -2.18
N PHE A 128 7.70 -11.44 -3.39
CA PHE A 128 6.40 -10.83 -3.61
C PHE A 128 5.26 -11.61 -2.94
N LEU A 129 5.26 -12.94 -3.02
CA LEU A 129 4.30 -13.79 -2.35
C LEU A 129 4.37 -13.60 -0.82
N THR A 130 5.58 -13.60 -0.26
CA THR A 130 5.80 -13.35 1.17
C THR A 130 5.25 -12.01 1.59
N TYR A 131 5.45 -10.99 0.75
CA TYR A 131 4.94 -9.64 1.00
C TYR A 131 3.40 -9.60 0.98
N ILE A 132 2.75 -10.21 -0.01
CA ILE A 132 1.28 -10.28 -0.07
C ILE A 132 0.70 -10.98 1.15
N ILE A 133 1.29 -12.11 1.58
CA ILE A 133 0.83 -12.84 2.76
C ILE A 133 0.96 -11.95 4.01
N ALA A 134 2.11 -11.30 4.21
CA ALA A 134 2.33 -10.41 5.34
C ALA A 134 1.32 -9.25 5.37
N LEU A 135 1.05 -8.67 4.20
CA LEU A 135 0.07 -7.60 4.02
C LEU A 135 -1.36 -8.07 4.36
N GLY A 136 -1.75 -9.24 3.87
CA GLY A 136 -3.05 -9.84 4.17
C GLY A 136 -3.24 -10.11 5.66
N VAL A 137 -2.22 -10.67 6.33
CA VAL A 137 -2.25 -10.90 7.78
C VAL A 137 -2.33 -9.59 8.56
N SER A 138 -1.58 -8.57 8.14
CA SER A 138 -1.60 -7.26 8.78
C SER A 138 -2.96 -6.59 8.65
N SER A 139 -3.52 -6.55 7.44
CA SER A 139 -4.83 -5.97 7.16
C SER A 139 -5.96 -6.68 7.92
N ALA A 140 -5.91 -8.02 8.00
CA ALA A 140 -6.89 -8.79 8.77
C ALA A 140 -6.84 -8.47 10.27
N ARG A 141 -5.64 -8.31 10.84
CA ARG A 141 -5.48 -7.92 12.25
C ARG A 141 -6.01 -6.51 12.51
N GLU A 142 -5.74 -5.58 11.64
CA GLU A 142 -6.19 -4.20 11.76
C GLU A 142 -7.72 -4.11 11.66
N SER A 143 -8.31 -4.79 10.67
CA SER A 143 -9.78 -4.89 10.53
C SER A 143 -10.42 -5.49 11.78
N THR A 144 -9.83 -6.55 12.35
CA THR A 144 -10.33 -7.17 13.58
C THR A 144 -10.24 -6.22 14.78
N ALA A 145 -9.16 -5.44 14.87
CA ALA A 145 -9.00 -4.45 15.94
C ALA A 145 -10.06 -3.33 15.83
N LEU A 146 -10.28 -2.81 14.62
CA LEU A 146 -11.30 -1.79 14.34
C LEU A 146 -12.71 -2.32 14.66
N MET A 147 -13.03 -3.55 14.28
CA MET A 147 -14.32 -4.19 14.60
C MET A 147 -14.53 -4.30 16.12
N LYS A 148 -13.50 -4.70 16.88
CA LYS A 148 -13.58 -4.77 18.35
C LYS A 148 -13.82 -3.39 18.96
N MET A 149 -13.07 -2.38 18.51
CA MET A 149 -13.27 -1.00 18.98
C MET A 149 -14.69 -0.50 18.68
N GLY A 150 -15.23 -0.82 17.50
CA GLY A 150 -16.61 -0.47 17.14
C GLY A 150 -17.64 -1.19 18.03
N GLN A 151 -17.44 -2.47 18.34
CA GLN A 151 -18.31 -3.21 19.24
C GLN A 151 -18.28 -2.66 20.67
N GLU A 152 -17.08 -2.35 21.18
CA GLU A 152 -16.90 -1.72 22.50
C GLU A 152 -17.58 -0.34 22.55
N ALA A 153 -17.39 0.49 21.54
CA ALA A 153 -18.05 1.80 21.44
C ALA A 153 -19.57 1.67 21.45
N ASN A 154 -20.13 0.73 20.69
CA ASN A 154 -21.57 0.46 20.68
C ASN A 154 -22.06 -0.05 22.04
N ALA A 155 -21.30 -0.91 22.71
CA ALA A 155 -21.64 -1.41 24.04
C ALA A 155 -21.65 -0.25 25.07
N TYR A 156 -20.64 0.62 25.05
CA TYR A 156 -20.61 1.81 25.91
C TYR A 156 -21.75 2.76 25.60
N GLN A 157 -22.09 2.96 24.34
CA GLN A 157 -23.22 3.78 23.93
C GLN A 157 -24.53 3.21 24.46
N THR A 158 -24.75 1.90 24.33
CA THR A 158 -25.95 1.24 24.88
C THR A 158 -26.04 1.40 26.39
N LEU A 159 -24.93 1.18 27.12
CA LEU A 159 -24.89 1.38 28.58
C LEU A 159 -25.14 2.84 29.01
N ALA A 160 -24.66 3.81 28.21
CA ALA A 160 -24.83 5.23 28.51
C ALA A 160 -26.26 5.74 28.25
N TYR A 161 -26.98 5.16 27.28
CA TYR A 161 -28.28 5.69 26.80
C TYR A 161 -29.48 4.79 27.11
N THR A 162 -29.25 3.54 27.54
CA THR A 162 -30.30 2.58 27.84
C THR A 162 -30.31 2.24 29.32
N ASP A 163 -31.48 2.18 29.91
CA ASP A 163 -31.67 1.69 31.28
C ASP A 163 -31.58 0.16 31.30
N GLN A 164 -30.71 -0.40 32.15
CA GLN A 164 -30.43 -1.83 32.19
C GLN A 164 -31.60 -2.68 32.69
N MET A 165 -32.53 -2.11 33.47
CA MET A 165 -33.66 -2.85 34.02
C MET A 165 -34.87 -2.87 33.08
N THR A 166 -35.10 -1.78 32.39
CA THR A 166 -36.28 -1.62 31.53
C THR A 166 -35.98 -1.76 30.03
N SER A 167 -34.71 -1.77 29.64
CA SER A 167 -34.23 -1.73 28.24
C SER A 167 -34.78 -0.53 27.44
N MET A 168 -35.27 0.49 28.12
CA MET A 168 -35.76 1.73 27.52
C MET A 168 -34.65 2.82 27.54
N ASN A 169 -34.81 3.83 26.71
CA ASN A 169 -33.92 4.99 26.72
C ASN A 169 -33.95 5.66 28.11
N ASN A 170 -32.75 5.90 28.64
CA ASN A 170 -32.61 6.54 29.93
C ASN A 170 -32.72 8.08 29.80
N ARG A 171 -32.72 8.77 30.95
CA ARG A 171 -32.80 10.23 31.01
C ARG A 171 -31.69 10.94 30.22
N THR A 172 -30.51 10.36 30.13
CA THR A 172 -29.38 10.90 29.38
C THR A 172 -29.68 10.93 27.88
N CYS A 173 -30.22 9.82 27.32
CA CYS A 173 -30.67 9.73 25.94
C CYS A 173 -31.71 10.81 25.64
N PHE A 174 -32.74 10.94 26.48
CA PHE A 174 -33.77 11.95 26.33
C PHE A 174 -33.20 13.39 26.31
N ASN A 175 -32.27 13.70 27.19
CA ASN A 175 -31.66 15.05 27.27
C ASN A 175 -30.83 15.36 26.00
N VAL A 176 -30.10 14.39 25.47
CA VAL A 176 -29.32 14.55 24.23
C VAL A 176 -30.22 14.74 23.02
N ASP A 177 -31.29 13.94 22.90
CA ASP A 177 -32.23 14.07 21.79
C ASP A 177 -33.02 15.37 21.87
N PHE A 178 -33.39 15.81 23.08
CA PHE A 178 -34.04 17.09 23.27
C PHE A 178 -33.13 18.29 22.93
N ALA A 179 -31.83 18.20 23.26
CA ALA A 179 -30.87 19.23 22.88
C ALA A 179 -30.72 19.34 21.35
N LYS A 180 -30.63 18.20 20.65
CA LYS A 180 -30.58 18.18 19.17
C LYS A 180 -31.83 18.80 18.54
N LEU A 181 -33.00 18.51 19.07
CA LEU A 181 -34.28 19.10 18.61
C LEU A 181 -34.33 20.59 18.82
N SER A 182 -33.74 21.10 19.93
CA SER A 182 -33.70 22.54 20.25
C SER A 182 -32.74 23.32 19.34
N GLU A 183 -31.71 22.66 18.79
CA GLU A 183 -30.77 23.25 17.82
C GLU A 183 -31.35 23.30 16.39
N SER A 184 -32.34 22.50 16.07
CA SER A 184 -33.03 22.49 14.78
C SER A 184 -34.52 22.85 14.89
N PRO A 185 -34.88 24.11 15.18
CA PRO A 185 -36.26 24.49 15.44
C PRO A 185 -37.19 24.51 14.23
N ALA A 186 -36.68 24.17 13.02
CA ALA A 186 -37.45 24.32 11.77
C ALA A 186 -38.43 23.18 11.48
N ASP A 187 -38.35 22.04 12.16
CA ASP A 187 -39.09 20.81 11.82
C ASP A 187 -40.09 20.35 12.90
N ILE A 188 -40.42 21.18 13.91
CA ILE A 188 -41.47 20.85 14.85
C ILE A 188 -42.77 21.48 14.34
N ALA A 189 -43.39 20.82 13.34
CA ALA A 189 -44.78 21.02 13.04
C ALA A 189 -45.61 20.27 14.08
N VAL A 190 -46.35 21.01 14.92
CA VAL A 190 -47.40 20.49 15.78
C VAL A 190 -48.65 20.22 14.94
#